data_0919ba094ea979a04d88088abdc3117e
#
_entry.id   0919ba094ea979a04d88088abdc3117e
#
_cell.length_a   1.000
_cell.length_b   1.000
_cell.length_c   1.000
_cell.angle_alpha   90.00
_cell.angle_beta   90.00
_cell.angle_gamma   90.00
#
_symmetry.space_group_name_H-M   'P 1'
#
loop_
_entity.id
_entity.type
_entity.pdbx_description
1 polymer ?
#
loop_
_entity_poly.entity_id
_entity_poly.type
_entity_poly.pdbx_seq_one_letter_code
_entity_poly.pdbx_strand_id
1 'polypeptide(L)'
;MTALYAFATWEQMLTLLRGKPGVSGWFSSTGWGVSLSDPRAAAPVRRALAEAGVREVMFAADEPTTLHLFEVGPAVEPAFGYPGPNPGTLVLADGAAAGLWRRLPRPVSGVVPAPSADPALLERTLRERLPDAVGATEEEIAAAEEQLGVALSEELKALFRVTRVYPPEADGSGDWEADYAEGEAAAFAVGCELFGLDGLFAATAATRLDSRRSTETEAVVASDDAAVLDLVGSPGWIAFGSNGGDLFAVDMTPGPGGHLGQVILISHEESIGAELYGESLTELVLNGFEWRKRAAGGEAWGPPVAARIGGMVDLESAAHPALEVVRIFGRGGTPPVSLAPIVGLPRVRTLVAHPGTLADPLEIAGMSGLEYLAIGLDEWRILLDAGAVPRGLLAANVEVRGHEHPVEVVELANELLALWGRPLITHTVVRG
;
A
#
# COMPACT_ATOMS: atom_id res chain seq x y z
N MET A 1 -12.26 11.52 -31.48
CA MET A 1 -11.60 11.97 -30.25
C MET A 1 -12.53 11.57 -29.10
N THR A 2 -12.05 10.81 -28.12
CA THR A 2 -12.89 10.36 -27.00
C THR A 2 -13.32 11.56 -26.15
N ALA A 3 -14.45 11.44 -25.45
CA ALA A 3 -14.98 12.51 -24.58
C ALA A 3 -13.97 12.97 -23.51
N LEU A 4 -13.06 12.10 -23.08
CA LEU A 4 -12.01 12.40 -22.11
C LEU A 4 -11.13 13.61 -22.53
N TYR A 5 -10.83 13.75 -23.81
CA TYR A 5 -9.98 14.82 -24.35
C TYR A 5 -10.79 16.01 -24.89
N ALA A 6 -12.06 16.11 -24.51
CA ALA A 6 -12.89 17.28 -24.81
C ALA A 6 -12.97 18.18 -23.57
N PHE A 7 -12.63 19.46 -23.71
CA PHE A 7 -12.65 20.42 -22.59
C PHE A 7 -13.99 20.48 -21.88
N ALA A 8 -15.09 20.38 -22.63
CA ALA A 8 -16.45 20.39 -22.09
C ALA A 8 -16.70 19.29 -21.03
N THR A 9 -16.00 18.16 -21.10
CA THR A 9 -16.09 17.09 -20.08
C THR A 9 -15.59 17.54 -18.72
N TRP A 10 -14.61 18.44 -18.69
CA TRP A 10 -13.94 18.93 -17.49
C TRP A 10 -14.47 20.28 -17.00
N GLU A 11 -15.19 21.01 -17.84
CA GLU A 11 -15.57 22.41 -17.61
C GLU A 11 -16.33 22.63 -16.28
N GLN A 12 -17.29 21.74 -15.97
CA GLN A 12 -18.04 21.86 -14.71
C GLN A 12 -17.14 21.70 -13.49
N MET A 13 -16.25 20.72 -13.51
CA MET A 13 -15.28 20.47 -12.45
C MET A 13 -14.29 21.64 -12.31
N LEU A 14 -13.71 22.07 -13.43
CA LEU A 14 -12.75 23.20 -13.43
C LEU A 14 -13.41 24.49 -12.94
N THR A 15 -14.70 24.68 -13.19
CA THR A 15 -15.46 25.82 -12.68
C THR A 15 -15.53 25.83 -11.16
N LEU A 16 -15.70 24.65 -10.51
CA LEU A 16 -15.71 24.53 -9.05
C LEU A 16 -14.32 24.73 -8.43
N LEU A 17 -13.27 24.51 -9.20
CA LEU A 17 -11.89 24.66 -8.76
C LEU A 17 -11.32 26.07 -9.06
N ARG A 18 -12.05 26.92 -9.78
CA ARG A 18 -11.65 28.30 -10.12
C ARG A 18 -11.33 29.10 -8.86
N GLY A 19 -10.22 29.84 -8.94
CA GLY A 19 -9.73 30.69 -7.83
C GLY A 19 -8.69 30.01 -6.94
N LYS A 20 -8.35 28.74 -7.18
CA LYS A 20 -7.20 28.07 -6.56
C LYS A 20 -6.05 28.09 -7.57
N PRO A 21 -4.89 28.70 -7.28
CA PRO A 21 -3.73 28.63 -8.18
C PRO A 21 -3.20 27.19 -8.25
N GLY A 22 -2.79 26.75 -9.43
CA GLY A 22 -2.10 25.48 -9.64
C GLY A 22 -2.96 24.25 -9.27
N VAL A 23 -4.20 24.18 -9.76
CA VAL A 23 -5.05 23.03 -9.46
C VAL A 23 -4.56 21.80 -10.18
N SER A 24 -4.13 20.81 -9.42
CA SER A 24 -3.81 19.47 -9.90
C SER A 24 -4.53 18.41 -9.08
N GLY A 25 -4.68 17.23 -9.65
CA GLY A 25 -5.31 16.10 -8.99
C GLY A 25 -5.32 14.87 -9.89
N TRP A 26 -6.00 13.83 -9.44
CA TRP A 26 -6.14 12.60 -10.20
C TRP A 26 -7.59 12.11 -10.22
N PHE A 27 -7.93 11.34 -11.25
CA PHE A 27 -9.17 10.60 -11.40
C PHE A 27 -8.91 9.16 -11.80
N SER A 28 -9.69 8.26 -11.21
CA SER A 28 -9.78 6.86 -11.63
C SER A 28 -11.23 6.45 -11.82
N SER A 29 -11.46 5.22 -12.27
CA SER A 29 -12.82 4.65 -12.35
C SER A 29 -13.49 4.55 -10.97
N THR A 30 -12.72 4.41 -9.90
CA THR A 30 -13.21 4.17 -8.53
C THR A 30 -13.17 5.40 -7.61
N GLY A 31 -12.37 6.44 -7.95
CA GLY A 31 -12.20 7.60 -7.06
C GLY A 31 -11.56 8.80 -7.73
N TRP A 32 -11.32 9.83 -6.92
CA TRP A 32 -10.58 11.03 -7.30
C TRP A 32 -9.85 11.64 -6.11
N GLY A 33 -8.73 12.30 -6.36
CA GLY A 33 -7.88 12.99 -5.38
C GLY A 33 -7.87 14.50 -5.62
N VAL A 34 -9.05 15.12 -5.63
CA VAL A 34 -9.19 16.58 -5.64
C VAL A 34 -10.39 16.95 -4.78
N SER A 35 -10.25 18.02 -4.00
CA SER A 35 -11.35 18.50 -3.15
C SER A 35 -12.40 19.23 -4.00
N LEU A 36 -13.57 18.60 -4.19
CA LEU A 36 -14.70 19.16 -4.91
C LEU A 36 -15.81 19.57 -3.92
N SER A 37 -16.36 20.76 -4.10
CA SER A 37 -17.53 21.22 -3.32
C SER A 37 -18.82 20.51 -3.75
N ASP A 38 -18.91 20.03 -4.99
CA ASP A 38 -19.96 19.17 -5.50
C ASP A 38 -19.37 17.92 -6.16
N PRO A 39 -19.47 16.74 -5.51
CA PRO A 39 -18.95 15.46 -6.06
C PRO A 39 -19.58 15.06 -7.39
N ARG A 40 -20.78 15.56 -7.74
CA ARG A 40 -21.45 15.25 -9.01
C ARG A 40 -20.67 15.77 -10.22
N ALA A 41 -19.85 16.81 -10.04
CA ALA A 41 -19.01 17.35 -11.10
C ALA A 41 -17.93 16.35 -11.58
N ALA A 42 -17.60 15.32 -10.79
CA ALA A 42 -16.68 14.25 -11.17
C ALA A 42 -17.31 13.22 -12.14
N ALA A 43 -18.64 13.10 -12.16
CA ALA A 43 -19.33 12.05 -12.91
C ALA A 43 -19.07 12.06 -14.43
N PRO A 44 -19.06 13.22 -15.13
CA PRO A 44 -18.70 13.26 -16.56
C PRO A 44 -17.29 12.76 -16.84
N VAL A 45 -16.32 13.15 -16.02
CA VAL A 45 -14.91 12.75 -16.14
C VAL A 45 -14.76 11.24 -15.95
N ARG A 46 -15.34 10.69 -14.87
CA ARG A 46 -15.28 9.25 -14.58
C ARG A 46 -15.91 8.40 -15.70
N ARG A 47 -17.04 8.85 -16.27
CA ARG A 47 -17.67 8.18 -17.38
C ARG A 47 -16.75 8.20 -18.60
N ALA A 48 -16.16 9.36 -18.92
CA ALA A 48 -15.25 9.50 -20.04
C ALA A 48 -13.98 8.65 -19.92
N LEU A 49 -13.46 8.47 -18.69
CA LEU A 49 -12.36 7.54 -18.38
C LEU A 49 -12.75 6.10 -18.71
N ALA A 50 -13.91 5.64 -18.23
CA ALA A 50 -14.40 4.30 -18.47
C ALA A 50 -14.62 4.03 -19.98
N GLU A 51 -15.23 4.99 -20.71
CA GLU A 51 -15.45 4.91 -22.15
C GLU A 51 -14.12 4.91 -22.95
N ALA A 52 -13.11 5.61 -22.46
CA ALA A 52 -11.78 5.65 -23.07
C ALA A 52 -10.92 4.41 -22.73
N GLY A 53 -11.32 3.58 -21.79
CA GLY A 53 -10.52 2.47 -21.26
C GLY A 53 -9.27 2.94 -20.50
N VAL A 54 -9.26 4.19 -20.03
CA VAL A 54 -8.16 4.76 -19.25
C VAL A 54 -8.38 4.46 -17.77
N ARG A 55 -7.42 3.78 -17.16
CA ARG A 55 -7.51 3.37 -15.75
C ARG A 55 -7.45 4.57 -14.82
N GLU A 56 -6.52 5.47 -15.10
CA GLU A 56 -6.25 6.63 -14.26
C GLU A 56 -5.65 7.77 -15.08
N VAL A 57 -6.04 9.00 -14.76
CA VAL A 57 -5.50 10.23 -15.30
C VAL A 57 -5.18 11.22 -14.20
N MET A 58 -3.98 11.75 -14.21
CA MET A 58 -3.62 12.94 -13.45
C MET A 58 -3.90 14.17 -14.31
N PHE A 59 -4.30 15.27 -13.70
CA PHE A 59 -4.58 16.52 -14.40
C PHE A 59 -3.93 17.72 -13.72
N ALA A 60 -3.63 18.75 -14.51
CA ALA A 60 -3.28 20.08 -14.05
C ALA A 60 -3.98 21.14 -14.89
N ALA A 61 -4.45 22.20 -14.27
CA ALA A 61 -5.06 23.34 -14.94
C ALA A 61 -4.23 24.59 -14.71
N ASP A 62 -3.62 25.14 -15.76
CA ASP A 62 -2.76 26.34 -15.68
C ASP A 62 -3.56 27.62 -15.81
N GLU A 63 -4.47 27.63 -16.78
CA GLU A 63 -5.34 28.75 -17.13
C GLU A 63 -6.78 28.27 -17.20
N PRO A 64 -7.76 29.18 -17.19
CA PRO A 64 -9.18 28.81 -17.25
C PRO A 64 -9.56 27.91 -18.44
N THR A 65 -8.75 27.87 -19.49
CA THR A 65 -9.01 27.17 -20.74
C THR A 65 -7.90 26.19 -21.15
N THR A 66 -6.87 25.98 -20.31
CA THR A 66 -5.80 25.03 -20.60
C THR A 66 -5.74 23.96 -19.52
N LEU A 67 -5.89 22.71 -19.95
CA LEU A 67 -5.89 21.53 -19.11
C LEU A 67 -4.83 20.55 -19.62
N HIS A 68 -3.91 20.17 -18.75
CA HIS A 68 -2.93 19.12 -18.98
C HIS A 68 -3.48 17.81 -18.42
N LEU A 69 -3.51 16.76 -19.22
CA LEU A 69 -3.90 15.42 -18.86
C LEU A 69 -2.70 14.49 -18.98
N PHE A 70 -2.45 13.70 -17.93
CA PHE A 70 -1.36 12.75 -17.89
C PHE A 70 -1.92 11.35 -17.67
N GLU A 71 -1.86 10.52 -18.69
CA GLU A 71 -2.28 9.12 -18.58
C GLU A 71 -1.14 8.30 -18.00
N VAL A 72 -1.39 7.74 -16.84
CA VAL A 72 -0.43 6.93 -16.09
C VAL A 72 -0.40 5.53 -16.70
N GLY A 73 0.74 5.13 -17.23
CA GLY A 73 0.96 3.83 -17.86
C GLY A 73 1.31 2.72 -16.85
N PRO A 74 1.49 1.47 -17.32
CA PRO A 74 1.76 0.32 -16.47
C PRO A 74 3.13 0.35 -15.75
N ALA A 75 4.01 1.27 -16.15
CA ALA A 75 5.30 1.48 -15.50
C ALA A 75 5.25 2.46 -14.32
N VAL A 76 4.06 2.86 -13.88
CA VAL A 76 3.89 3.76 -12.74
C VAL A 76 2.85 3.18 -11.78
N GLU A 77 3.23 3.05 -10.51
CA GLU A 77 2.29 2.78 -9.42
C GLU A 77 1.75 4.12 -8.93
N PRO A 78 0.45 4.39 -9.09
CA PRO A 78 -0.11 5.68 -8.73
C PRO A 78 0.02 5.99 -7.24
N ALA A 79 0.25 7.25 -6.90
CA ALA A 79 0.23 7.75 -5.53
C ALA A 79 -1.21 8.03 -5.09
N PHE A 80 -1.97 7.01 -4.72
CA PHE A 80 -3.35 7.18 -4.24
C PHE A 80 -3.39 8.03 -2.96
N GLY A 81 -4.29 9.02 -2.92
CA GLY A 81 -4.62 9.76 -1.70
C GLY A 81 -3.89 11.10 -1.51
N TYR A 82 -2.90 11.43 -2.32
CA TYR A 82 -2.27 12.75 -2.26
C TYR A 82 -2.69 13.62 -3.46
N PRO A 83 -3.39 14.74 -3.23
CA PRO A 83 -3.54 15.76 -4.25
C PRO A 83 -2.17 16.42 -4.45
N GLY A 84 -1.51 16.17 -5.56
CA GLY A 84 -0.21 16.74 -5.84
C GLY A 84 0.30 16.38 -7.24
N PRO A 85 1.39 17.00 -7.66
CA PRO A 85 1.96 16.79 -9.00
C PRO A 85 2.71 15.46 -9.17
N ASN A 86 2.81 14.63 -8.13
CA ASN A 86 3.55 13.37 -8.17
C ASN A 86 2.74 12.28 -8.90
N PRO A 87 3.23 11.70 -10.00
CA PRO A 87 2.54 10.64 -10.72
C PRO A 87 2.53 9.31 -9.95
N GLY A 88 3.38 9.14 -8.95
CA GLY A 88 3.56 7.91 -8.21
C GLY A 88 4.95 7.30 -8.34
N THR A 89 5.08 6.05 -7.94
CA THR A 89 6.34 5.32 -8.00
C THR A 89 6.59 4.80 -9.43
N LEU A 90 7.71 5.17 -10.00
CA LEU A 90 8.16 4.69 -11.31
C LEU A 90 8.75 3.29 -11.17
N VAL A 91 8.20 2.30 -11.86
CA VAL A 91 8.70 0.92 -11.90
C VAL A 91 9.69 0.82 -13.05
N LEU A 92 10.98 0.81 -12.72
CA LEU A 92 12.08 0.89 -13.68
C LEU A 92 12.52 -0.48 -14.19
N ALA A 93 12.62 -1.48 -13.31
CA ALA A 93 13.07 -2.81 -13.71
C ALA A 93 12.02 -3.55 -14.54
N ASP A 94 12.45 -4.21 -15.60
CA ASP A 94 11.58 -5.02 -16.43
C ASP A 94 11.13 -6.28 -15.70
N GLY A 95 9.84 -6.59 -15.71
CA GLY A 95 9.28 -7.69 -14.92
C GLY A 95 9.31 -7.46 -13.41
N ALA A 96 9.70 -6.28 -12.94
CA ALA A 96 9.51 -5.90 -11.55
C ALA A 96 8.01 -5.82 -11.28
N ALA A 97 7.50 -6.79 -10.51
CA ALA A 97 6.18 -6.65 -9.93
C ALA A 97 6.17 -5.47 -8.95
N ALA A 98 5.03 -4.82 -8.83
CA ALA A 98 4.83 -3.80 -7.81
C ALA A 98 5.39 -4.27 -6.46
N GLY A 99 6.37 -3.52 -5.93
CA GLY A 99 6.93 -3.80 -4.61
C GLY A 99 8.15 -4.72 -4.55
N LEU A 100 8.85 -5.02 -5.65
CA LEU A 100 10.11 -5.78 -5.58
C LEU A 100 11.19 -5.13 -4.70
N TRP A 101 11.19 -3.79 -4.61
CA TRP A 101 12.06 -3.03 -3.70
C TRP A 101 11.58 -3.07 -2.25
N ARG A 102 10.37 -3.56 -1.98
CA ARG A 102 9.82 -3.75 -0.65
C ARG A 102 10.35 -5.05 -0.07
N ARG A 103 10.52 -5.11 1.24
CA ARG A 103 10.81 -6.38 1.91
C ARG A 103 9.54 -7.22 1.92
N LEU A 104 9.47 -8.16 0.99
CA LEU A 104 8.44 -9.20 1.06
C LEU A 104 8.89 -10.30 2.03
N PRO A 105 7.96 -10.90 2.78
CA PRO A 105 8.27 -12.01 3.65
C PRO A 105 8.79 -13.19 2.82
N ARG A 106 9.89 -13.78 3.27
CA ARG A 106 10.32 -15.07 2.74
C ARG A 106 9.57 -16.15 3.50
N PRO A 107 8.93 -17.11 2.80
CA PRO A 107 8.30 -18.23 3.46
C PRO A 107 9.32 -18.94 4.36
N VAL A 108 8.98 -19.09 5.63
CA VAL A 108 9.80 -19.87 6.58
C VAL A 108 9.54 -21.34 6.31
N SER A 109 10.58 -22.09 5.98
CA SER A 109 10.45 -23.53 5.70
C SER A 109 10.11 -24.28 6.98
N GLY A 110 9.14 -25.20 6.90
CA GLY A 110 8.75 -26.07 8.02
C GLY A 110 7.75 -25.50 8.99
N VAL A 111 7.23 -24.29 8.74
CA VAL A 111 6.12 -23.74 9.52
C VAL A 111 4.84 -24.54 9.23
N VAL A 112 4.17 -24.97 10.29
CA VAL A 112 2.95 -25.77 10.25
C VAL A 112 1.84 -25.07 11.04
N PRO A 113 0.56 -25.45 10.85
CA PRO A 113 -0.51 -24.96 11.71
C PRO A 113 -0.25 -25.24 13.19
N ALA A 114 -0.79 -24.39 14.06
CA ALA A 114 -0.69 -24.58 15.49
C ALA A 114 -1.34 -25.91 15.96
N PRO A 115 -0.90 -26.51 17.06
CA PRO A 115 -1.56 -27.68 17.63
C PRO A 115 -3.04 -27.45 18.00
N SER A 116 -3.42 -26.18 18.23
CA SER A 116 -4.81 -25.75 18.49
C SER A 116 -5.66 -25.64 17.23
N ALA A 117 -5.08 -25.70 16.02
CA ALA A 117 -5.80 -25.61 14.77
C ALA A 117 -6.57 -26.92 14.47
N ASP A 118 -7.90 -26.86 14.53
CA ASP A 118 -8.79 -27.99 14.24
C ASP A 118 -9.98 -27.51 13.37
N PRO A 119 -9.83 -27.52 12.04
CA PRO A 119 -10.89 -27.08 11.13
C PRO A 119 -12.22 -27.83 11.30
N ALA A 120 -12.16 -29.14 11.66
CA ALA A 120 -13.37 -29.94 11.86
C ALA A 120 -14.10 -29.57 13.17
N LEU A 121 -13.36 -29.27 14.23
CA LEU A 121 -13.92 -28.78 15.48
C LEU A 121 -14.50 -27.36 15.28
N LEU A 122 -13.78 -26.49 14.58
CA LEU A 122 -14.24 -25.14 14.24
C LEU A 122 -15.57 -25.18 13.47
N GLU A 123 -15.63 -25.95 12.38
CA GLU A 123 -16.83 -26.07 11.55
C GLU A 123 -18.01 -26.59 12.37
N ARG A 124 -17.81 -27.65 13.17
CA ARG A 124 -18.87 -28.21 14.04
C ARG A 124 -19.37 -27.17 15.04
N THR A 125 -18.46 -26.46 15.72
CA THR A 125 -18.80 -25.43 16.70
C THR A 125 -19.59 -24.28 16.08
N LEU A 126 -19.16 -23.83 14.89
CA LEU A 126 -19.87 -22.77 14.19
C LEU A 126 -21.26 -23.20 13.71
N ARG A 127 -21.43 -24.44 13.21
CA ARG A 127 -22.74 -24.98 12.84
C ARG A 127 -23.68 -25.10 14.05
N GLU A 128 -23.15 -25.39 15.25
CA GLU A 128 -23.94 -25.40 16.48
C GLU A 128 -24.40 -23.98 16.89
N ARG A 129 -23.54 -22.97 16.67
CA ARG A 129 -23.86 -21.56 16.98
C ARG A 129 -24.73 -20.90 15.91
N LEU A 130 -24.61 -21.33 14.68
CA LEU A 130 -25.26 -20.77 13.48
C LEU A 130 -26.01 -21.88 12.72
N PRO A 131 -27.08 -22.45 13.30
CA PRO A 131 -27.75 -23.62 12.71
C PRO A 131 -28.43 -23.33 11.36
N ASP A 132 -28.83 -22.09 11.13
CA ASP A 132 -29.56 -21.66 9.93
C ASP A 132 -28.67 -20.96 8.90
N ALA A 133 -27.38 -20.77 9.20
CA ALA A 133 -26.47 -20.06 8.29
C ALA A 133 -26.21 -20.89 7.02
N VAL A 134 -26.09 -20.16 5.91
CA VAL A 134 -25.76 -20.75 4.60
C VAL A 134 -24.28 -20.51 4.32
N GLY A 135 -23.53 -21.62 4.23
CA GLY A 135 -22.10 -21.58 3.90
C GLY A 135 -21.83 -21.40 2.42
N ALA A 136 -20.58 -21.06 2.12
CA ALA A 136 -20.08 -21.05 0.75
C ALA A 136 -19.83 -22.46 0.22
N THR A 137 -20.00 -22.63 -1.08
CA THR A 137 -19.64 -23.87 -1.80
C THR A 137 -18.12 -23.95 -2.01
N GLU A 138 -17.62 -25.14 -2.31
CA GLU A 138 -16.19 -25.32 -2.63
C GLU A 138 -15.78 -24.54 -3.90
N GLU A 139 -16.70 -24.35 -4.86
CA GLU A 139 -16.48 -23.54 -6.05
C GLU A 139 -16.33 -22.05 -5.70
N GLU A 140 -17.15 -21.53 -4.79
CA GLU A 140 -17.05 -20.13 -4.32
C GLU A 140 -15.74 -19.92 -3.54
N ILE A 141 -15.33 -20.86 -2.69
CA ILE A 141 -14.06 -20.83 -1.97
C ILE A 141 -12.88 -20.83 -2.96
N ALA A 142 -12.91 -21.72 -3.95
CA ALA A 142 -11.86 -21.80 -4.96
C ALA A 142 -11.78 -20.52 -5.82
N ALA A 143 -12.91 -19.90 -6.14
CA ALA A 143 -12.95 -18.62 -6.85
C ALA A 143 -12.34 -17.50 -6.02
N ALA A 144 -12.57 -17.47 -4.70
CA ALA A 144 -11.94 -16.50 -3.81
C ALA A 144 -10.42 -16.71 -3.72
N GLU A 145 -9.95 -17.96 -3.65
CA GLU A 145 -8.51 -18.30 -3.69
C GLU A 145 -7.86 -17.83 -5.02
N GLU A 146 -8.53 -18.02 -6.14
CA GLU A 146 -8.06 -17.55 -7.45
C GLU A 146 -7.98 -16.02 -7.51
N GLN A 147 -8.99 -15.32 -7.00
CA GLN A 147 -9.02 -13.86 -6.93
C GLN A 147 -7.91 -13.30 -6.03
N LEU A 148 -7.67 -13.93 -4.88
CA LEU A 148 -6.63 -13.54 -3.93
C LEU A 148 -5.22 -13.92 -4.42
N GLY A 149 -5.11 -14.91 -5.30
CA GLY A 149 -3.84 -15.47 -5.75
C GLY A 149 -3.10 -16.28 -4.66
N VAL A 150 -3.81 -16.69 -3.60
CA VAL A 150 -3.25 -17.46 -2.47
C VAL A 150 -4.28 -18.45 -1.94
N ALA A 151 -3.81 -19.65 -1.54
CA ALA A 151 -4.66 -20.64 -0.88
C ALA A 151 -5.06 -20.18 0.53
N LEU A 152 -6.33 -20.31 0.88
CA LEU A 152 -6.82 -20.05 2.22
C LEU A 152 -6.40 -21.16 3.19
N SER A 153 -6.23 -20.83 4.48
CA SER A 153 -6.04 -21.85 5.51
C SER A 153 -7.26 -22.77 5.64
N GLU A 154 -7.07 -24.04 6.03
CA GLU A 154 -8.20 -24.96 6.19
C GLU A 154 -9.21 -24.48 7.25
N GLU A 155 -8.77 -23.75 8.28
CA GLU A 155 -9.66 -23.14 9.26
C GLU A 155 -10.51 -22.02 8.66
N LEU A 156 -9.92 -21.15 7.80
CA LEU A 156 -10.67 -20.10 7.13
C LEU A 156 -11.69 -20.69 6.14
N LYS A 157 -11.34 -21.78 5.43
CA LYS A 157 -12.29 -22.53 4.61
C LYS A 157 -13.41 -23.12 5.46
N ALA A 158 -13.09 -23.70 6.62
CA ALA A 158 -14.09 -24.25 7.54
C ALA A 158 -15.08 -23.18 8.04
N LEU A 159 -14.59 -21.97 8.32
CA LEU A 159 -15.44 -20.82 8.65
C LEU A 159 -16.42 -20.53 7.51
N PHE A 160 -15.94 -20.39 6.28
CA PHE A 160 -16.79 -20.05 5.14
C PHE A 160 -17.70 -21.17 4.68
N ARG A 161 -17.39 -22.43 4.96
CA ARG A 161 -18.34 -23.56 4.79
C ARG A 161 -19.56 -23.46 5.70
N VAL A 162 -19.51 -22.65 6.76
CA VAL A 162 -20.65 -22.45 7.67
C VAL A 162 -21.38 -21.15 7.36
N THR A 163 -20.66 -20.07 7.12
CA THR A 163 -21.27 -18.77 6.83
C THR A 163 -20.51 -18.04 5.74
N ARG A 164 -21.22 -17.45 4.79
CA ARG A 164 -20.60 -16.70 3.71
C ARG A 164 -20.73 -15.19 3.84
N VAL A 165 -21.48 -14.68 4.79
CA VAL A 165 -21.78 -13.28 5.07
C VAL A 165 -21.70 -12.38 3.82
N TYR A 166 -22.84 -11.92 3.36
CA TYR A 166 -22.89 -10.92 2.29
C TYR A 166 -22.98 -9.53 2.90
N PRO A 167 -22.17 -8.55 2.42
CA PRO A 167 -22.48 -7.16 2.70
C PRO A 167 -23.85 -6.85 2.11
N PRO A 168 -24.70 -6.03 2.79
CA PRO A 168 -25.99 -5.62 2.24
C PRO A 168 -25.77 -5.02 0.85
N GLU A 169 -26.46 -5.55 -0.17
CA GLU A 169 -26.30 -5.09 -1.54
C GLU A 169 -26.64 -3.60 -1.64
N ALA A 170 -25.70 -2.83 -2.14
CA ALA A 170 -25.81 -1.37 -2.25
C ALA A 170 -26.92 -0.91 -3.24
N ASP A 171 -27.53 -1.84 -3.98
CA ASP A 171 -28.60 -1.59 -4.94
C ASP A 171 -30.01 -1.70 -4.32
N GLY A 172 -30.13 -2.10 -3.06
CA GLY A 172 -31.39 -2.21 -2.34
C GLY A 172 -32.30 -3.36 -2.80
N SER A 173 -31.77 -4.37 -3.50
CA SER A 173 -32.53 -5.51 -4.02
C SER A 173 -32.72 -6.63 -3.00
N GLY A 174 -31.92 -6.67 -1.92
CA GLY A 174 -31.97 -7.64 -0.84
C GLY A 174 -32.82 -7.22 0.36
N ASP A 175 -33.11 -8.18 1.22
CA ASP A 175 -33.71 -7.93 2.55
C ASP A 175 -32.57 -7.51 3.52
N TRP A 176 -32.23 -6.23 3.50
CA TRP A 176 -31.12 -5.67 4.28
C TRP A 176 -31.23 -5.96 5.80
N GLU A 177 -32.47 -6.11 6.33
CA GLU A 177 -32.69 -6.44 7.75
C GLU A 177 -32.29 -7.89 8.03
N ALA A 178 -32.60 -8.82 7.11
CA ALA A 178 -32.19 -10.20 7.24
C ALA A 178 -30.67 -10.37 7.06
N ASP A 179 -30.07 -9.71 6.06
CA ASP A 179 -28.63 -9.73 5.81
C ASP A 179 -27.83 -9.13 6.98
N TYR A 180 -28.34 -8.05 7.56
CA TYR A 180 -27.75 -7.43 8.74
C TYR A 180 -27.84 -8.35 9.97
N ALA A 181 -28.98 -9.00 10.19
CA ALA A 181 -29.17 -9.94 11.30
C ALA A 181 -28.27 -11.18 11.16
N GLU A 182 -28.08 -11.70 9.94
CA GLU A 182 -27.15 -12.80 9.66
C GLU A 182 -25.70 -12.37 9.95
N GLY A 183 -25.31 -11.18 9.51
CA GLY A 183 -24.00 -10.59 9.79
C GLY A 183 -23.72 -10.43 11.29
N GLU A 184 -24.69 -9.91 12.06
CA GLU A 184 -24.58 -9.78 13.52
C GLU A 184 -24.47 -11.16 14.21
N ALA A 185 -25.28 -12.15 13.77
CA ALA A 185 -25.21 -13.49 14.33
C ALA A 185 -23.85 -14.14 14.05
N ALA A 186 -23.33 -14.01 12.83
CA ALA A 186 -22.01 -14.49 12.47
C ALA A 186 -20.90 -13.79 13.27
N ALA A 187 -20.97 -12.46 13.41
CA ALA A 187 -20.03 -11.68 14.22
C ALA A 187 -20.03 -12.12 15.69
N PHE A 188 -21.20 -12.37 16.24
CA PHE A 188 -21.33 -12.89 17.62
C PHE A 188 -20.77 -14.30 17.77
N ALA A 189 -21.02 -15.17 16.78
CA ALA A 189 -20.57 -16.56 16.82
C ALA A 189 -19.05 -16.69 16.68
N VAL A 190 -18.43 -15.81 15.89
CA VAL A 190 -16.98 -15.80 15.65
C VAL A 190 -16.24 -14.93 16.64
N GLY A 191 -16.80 -13.78 17.01
CA GLY A 191 -16.23 -12.81 17.94
C GLY A 191 -15.65 -11.56 17.29
N CYS A 192 -15.84 -11.39 15.98
CA CYS A 192 -15.48 -10.18 15.23
C CYS A 192 -16.46 -9.95 14.09
N GLU A 193 -16.54 -8.71 13.59
CA GLU A 193 -17.28 -8.39 12.36
C GLU A 193 -16.60 -9.07 11.17
N LEU A 194 -17.32 -9.98 10.51
CA LEU A 194 -16.76 -10.76 9.41
C LEU A 194 -16.91 -10.03 8.07
N PHE A 195 -15.91 -10.16 7.21
CA PHE A 195 -16.04 -9.86 5.79
C PHE A 195 -16.69 -11.02 5.06
N GLY A 196 -17.47 -10.73 4.02
CA GLY A 196 -17.95 -11.75 3.11
C GLY A 196 -16.79 -12.42 2.38
N LEU A 197 -17.02 -13.60 1.84
CA LEU A 197 -15.98 -14.36 1.11
C LEU A 197 -15.39 -13.56 -0.07
N ASP A 198 -16.21 -12.78 -0.75
CA ASP A 198 -15.84 -11.85 -1.82
C ASP A 198 -15.19 -10.55 -1.31
N GLY A 199 -15.34 -10.25 -0.04
CA GLY A 199 -14.73 -9.11 0.65
C GLY A 199 -13.35 -9.41 1.24
N LEU A 200 -12.85 -10.63 1.13
CA LEU A 200 -11.50 -10.98 1.58
C LEU A 200 -10.45 -10.25 0.75
N PHE A 201 -9.38 -9.80 1.39
CA PHE A 201 -8.26 -9.20 0.70
C PHE A 201 -6.94 -9.46 1.40
N ALA A 202 -5.86 -9.45 0.63
CA ALA A 202 -4.51 -9.45 1.20
C ALA A 202 -4.18 -8.08 1.81
N ALA A 203 -3.89 -8.04 3.10
CA ALA A 203 -3.52 -6.82 3.82
C ALA A 203 -2.08 -6.42 3.50
N THR A 204 -1.87 -5.95 2.27
CA THR A 204 -0.59 -5.44 1.77
C THR A 204 -0.38 -3.99 2.20
N ALA A 205 0.82 -3.46 1.98
CA ALA A 205 1.10 -2.05 2.21
C ALA A 205 0.13 -1.13 1.44
N ALA A 206 -0.31 -1.54 0.24
CA ALA A 206 -1.23 -0.76 -0.59
C ALA A 206 -2.66 -0.67 -0.02
N THR A 207 -3.07 -1.59 0.84
CA THR A 207 -4.39 -1.59 1.48
C THR A 207 -4.43 -0.84 2.81
N ARG A 208 -3.28 -0.44 3.35
CA ARG A 208 -3.19 0.39 4.55
C ARG A 208 -3.49 1.86 4.24
N LEU A 209 -3.88 2.65 5.25
CA LEU A 209 -4.20 4.06 5.11
C LEU A 209 -3.02 4.86 4.53
N ASP A 210 -3.31 5.91 3.77
CA ASP A 210 -2.36 6.72 2.99
C ASP A 210 -1.14 7.25 3.78
N SER A 211 -1.33 7.60 5.06
CA SER A 211 -0.24 8.05 5.93
C SER A 211 0.86 6.99 6.14
N ARG A 212 0.57 5.72 5.81
CA ARG A 212 1.45 4.56 6.02
C ARG A 212 2.24 4.17 4.78
N ARG A 213 1.86 4.64 3.60
CA ARG A 213 2.60 4.38 2.35
C ARG A 213 4.06 4.82 2.43
N SER A 214 4.32 5.87 3.21
CA SER A 214 5.69 6.32 3.42
C SER A 214 6.58 5.28 4.12
N THR A 215 6.00 4.23 4.72
CA THR A 215 6.73 3.15 5.39
C THR A 215 6.90 1.89 4.53
N GLU A 216 6.29 1.83 3.35
CA GLU A 216 6.36 0.69 2.44
C GLU A 216 7.79 0.28 2.05
N THR A 217 8.71 1.23 2.06
CA THR A 217 10.12 1.03 1.73
C THR A 217 10.97 0.60 2.93
N GLU A 218 10.38 0.52 4.14
CA GLU A 218 11.15 0.15 5.33
C GLU A 218 11.53 -1.34 5.33
N ALA A 219 12.67 -1.65 5.93
CA ALA A 219 13.15 -3.01 6.05
C ALA A 219 12.37 -3.77 7.13
N VAL A 220 12.24 -5.07 6.94
CA VAL A 220 11.69 -5.97 7.94
C VAL A 220 12.72 -6.17 9.04
N VAL A 221 12.30 -5.92 10.27
CA VAL A 221 13.06 -6.29 11.48
C VAL A 221 12.31 -7.45 12.14
N ALA A 222 12.94 -8.59 12.26
CA ALA A 222 12.38 -9.74 12.95
C ALA A 222 13.44 -10.37 13.84
N SER A 223 13.07 -10.72 15.07
CA SER A 223 13.89 -11.60 15.91
C SER A 223 13.80 -13.05 15.40
N ASP A 224 14.79 -13.87 15.75
CA ASP A 224 14.82 -15.28 15.32
C ASP A 224 13.64 -16.11 15.86
N ASP A 225 12.92 -15.60 16.84
CA ASP A 225 11.75 -16.19 17.49
C ASP A 225 10.44 -15.39 17.26
N ALA A 226 10.47 -14.40 16.38
CA ALA A 226 9.28 -13.61 16.08
C ALA A 226 8.15 -14.49 15.53
N ALA A 227 6.98 -14.42 16.13
CA ALA A 227 5.79 -15.09 15.62
C ALA A 227 5.20 -14.35 14.42
N VAL A 228 5.21 -13.01 14.45
CA VAL A 228 4.72 -12.14 13.37
C VAL A 228 5.88 -11.28 12.90
N LEU A 229 5.98 -11.09 11.59
CA LEU A 229 7.01 -10.25 11.01
C LEU A 229 6.60 -8.77 11.07
N ASP A 230 7.57 -7.88 11.37
CA ASP A 230 7.38 -6.43 11.37
C ASP A 230 7.32 -5.90 9.92
N LEU A 231 6.19 -6.13 9.26
CA LEU A 231 5.92 -5.69 7.89
C LEU A 231 4.89 -4.56 7.87
N VAL A 232 4.95 -3.70 6.87
CA VAL A 232 3.85 -2.76 6.59
C VAL A 232 2.60 -3.52 6.17
N GLY A 233 2.78 -4.63 5.49
CA GLY A 233 1.75 -5.58 5.08
C GLY A 233 2.34 -6.77 4.36
N SER A 234 1.56 -7.81 4.15
CA SER A 234 1.99 -9.02 3.47
C SER A 234 0.91 -9.52 2.52
N PRO A 235 1.29 -10.03 1.33
CA PRO A 235 0.34 -10.74 0.47
C PRO A 235 -0.19 -12.03 1.13
N GLY A 236 0.46 -12.53 2.18
CA GLY A 236 0.01 -13.66 2.98
C GLY A 236 -0.82 -13.29 4.21
N TRP A 237 -1.10 -12.01 4.46
CA TRP A 237 -2.02 -11.58 5.52
C TRP A 237 -3.43 -11.44 4.94
N ILE A 238 -4.26 -12.44 5.10
CA ILE A 238 -5.61 -12.47 4.53
C ILE A 238 -6.59 -11.91 5.55
N ALA A 239 -7.00 -10.65 5.34
CA ALA A 239 -7.97 -9.99 6.19
C ALA A 239 -9.35 -10.63 6.01
N PHE A 240 -9.98 -11.05 7.14
CA PHE A 240 -11.26 -11.73 7.15
C PHE A 240 -12.31 -11.06 8.04
N GLY A 241 -11.91 -10.07 8.82
CA GLY A 241 -12.84 -9.36 9.72
C GLY A 241 -12.24 -8.12 10.34
N SER A 242 -13.04 -7.42 11.15
CA SER A 242 -12.66 -6.22 11.87
C SER A 242 -13.30 -6.11 13.25
N ASN A 243 -12.81 -5.15 14.04
CA ASN A 243 -13.47 -4.70 15.28
C ASN A 243 -14.07 -3.28 15.15
N GLY A 244 -14.23 -2.81 13.89
CA GLY A 244 -14.68 -1.46 13.57
C GLY A 244 -13.54 -0.45 13.33
N GLY A 245 -12.28 -0.84 13.55
CA GLY A 245 -11.10 -0.03 13.30
C GLY A 245 -9.92 -0.89 12.85
N ASP A 246 -9.54 -1.88 13.64
CA ASP A 246 -8.46 -2.82 13.34
C ASP A 246 -8.96 -3.99 12.50
N LEU A 247 -8.04 -4.61 11.75
CA LEU A 247 -8.32 -5.78 10.93
C LEU A 247 -7.85 -7.05 11.64
N PHE A 248 -8.67 -8.10 11.56
CA PHE A 248 -8.24 -9.46 11.86
C PHE A 248 -7.84 -10.15 10.56
N ALA A 249 -6.65 -10.73 10.53
CA ALA A 249 -6.14 -11.45 9.38
C ALA A 249 -5.57 -12.82 9.75
N VAL A 250 -5.69 -13.77 8.84
CA VAL A 250 -4.96 -15.04 8.90
C VAL A 250 -3.58 -14.82 8.29
N ASP A 251 -2.53 -15.17 9.00
CA ASP A 251 -1.14 -15.03 8.56
C ASP A 251 -0.64 -16.33 7.90
N MET A 252 -0.48 -16.28 6.58
CA MET A 252 0.08 -17.36 5.76
C MET A 252 1.60 -17.22 5.57
N THR A 253 2.21 -16.17 6.13
CA THR A 253 3.64 -15.87 6.08
C THR A 253 4.21 -15.54 7.46
N PRO A 254 3.98 -16.41 8.46
CA PRO A 254 4.39 -16.13 9.84
C PRO A 254 5.91 -16.05 9.97
N GLY A 255 6.34 -15.45 11.07
CA GLY A 255 7.74 -15.47 11.48
C GLY A 255 8.21 -16.85 11.94
N PRO A 256 9.51 -17.00 12.25
CA PRO A 256 10.10 -18.28 12.66
C PRO A 256 9.49 -18.91 13.92
N GLY A 257 9.00 -18.07 14.84
CA GLY A 257 8.29 -18.51 16.06
C GLY A 257 6.78 -18.61 15.93
N GLY A 258 6.24 -18.41 14.72
CA GLY A 258 4.79 -18.42 14.46
C GLY A 258 4.26 -19.73 13.90
N HIS A 259 2.96 -19.73 13.65
CA HIS A 259 2.24 -20.86 13.07
C HIS A 259 1.52 -20.46 11.77
N LEU A 260 1.51 -21.37 10.81
CA LEU A 260 0.76 -21.18 9.55
C LEU A 260 -0.74 -21.05 9.85
N GLY A 261 -1.35 -19.96 9.41
CA GLY A 261 -2.77 -19.72 9.67
C GLY A 261 -3.07 -19.13 11.04
N GLN A 262 -2.05 -18.69 11.80
CA GLN A 262 -2.26 -17.93 13.03
C GLN A 262 -3.09 -16.66 12.76
N VAL A 263 -3.78 -16.16 13.77
CA VAL A 263 -4.56 -14.93 13.62
C VAL A 263 -3.80 -13.74 14.18
N ILE A 264 -3.73 -12.69 13.38
CA ILE A 264 -3.07 -11.43 13.72
C ILE A 264 -4.07 -10.28 13.71
N LEU A 265 -3.78 -9.26 14.53
CA LEU A 265 -4.46 -7.99 14.57
C LEU A 265 -3.59 -6.92 13.90
N ILE A 266 -4.12 -6.30 12.87
CA ILE A 266 -3.47 -5.20 12.15
C ILE A 266 -4.11 -3.90 12.63
N SER A 267 -3.40 -3.17 13.49
CA SER A 267 -3.90 -1.93 14.06
C SER A 267 -4.03 -0.83 12.99
N HIS A 268 -5.11 -0.07 13.05
CA HIS A 268 -5.29 1.13 12.25
C HIS A 268 -4.45 2.32 12.73
N GLU A 269 -3.92 2.27 13.95
CA GLU A 269 -3.06 3.31 14.53
C GLU A 269 -1.56 3.06 14.28
N GLU A 270 -1.17 1.80 14.02
CA GLU A 270 0.21 1.39 13.81
C GLU A 270 0.57 1.37 12.31
N SER A 271 1.73 1.90 11.95
CA SER A 271 2.18 1.95 10.55
C SER A 271 2.85 0.68 10.09
N ILE A 272 3.49 -0.06 10.99
CA ILE A 272 4.29 -1.25 10.72
C ILE A 272 3.91 -2.32 11.74
N GLY A 273 3.97 -3.57 11.32
CA GLY A 273 3.72 -4.73 12.16
C GLY A 273 2.23 -5.07 12.27
N ALA A 274 2.02 -6.19 12.93
CA ALA A 274 0.74 -6.67 13.42
C ALA A 274 0.99 -7.44 14.72
N GLU A 275 -0.04 -7.57 15.54
CA GLU A 275 0.05 -8.31 16.80
C GLU A 275 -0.42 -9.75 16.60
N LEU A 276 0.29 -10.73 17.19
CA LEU A 276 -0.25 -12.08 17.31
C LEU A 276 -1.48 -12.04 18.21
N TYR A 277 -2.64 -12.39 17.68
CA TYR A 277 -3.90 -12.37 18.38
C TYR A 277 -4.32 -13.75 18.89
N GLY A 278 -4.06 -14.80 18.10
CA GLY A 278 -4.28 -16.18 18.46
C GLY A 278 -3.45 -17.15 17.64
N GLU A 279 -3.12 -18.31 18.18
CA GLU A 279 -2.33 -19.31 17.48
C GLU A 279 -3.10 -19.98 16.34
N SER A 280 -4.45 -19.97 16.43
CA SER A 280 -5.35 -20.52 15.42
C SER A 280 -6.73 -19.84 15.48
N LEU A 281 -7.50 -19.94 14.39
CA LEU A 281 -8.87 -19.46 14.37
C LEU A 281 -9.79 -20.31 15.23
N THR A 282 -9.54 -21.63 15.33
CA THR A 282 -10.24 -22.53 16.25
C THR A 282 -10.10 -22.09 17.69
N GLU A 283 -8.88 -21.80 18.13
CA GLU A 283 -8.62 -21.30 19.50
C GLU A 283 -9.43 -20.04 19.80
N LEU A 284 -9.41 -19.08 18.90
CA LEU A 284 -10.11 -17.81 19.09
C LEU A 284 -11.62 -17.96 19.15
N VAL A 285 -12.21 -18.78 18.27
CA VAL A 285 -13.65 -19.00 18.25
C VAL A 285 -14.11 -19.75 19.51
N LEU A 286 -13.30 -20.68 20.03
CA LEU A 286 -13.65 -21.45 21.23
C LEU A 286 -13.50 -20.62 22.52
N ASN A 287 -12.45 -19.81 22.62
CA ASN A 287 -12.07 -19.09 23.84
C ASN A 287 -12.53 -17.63 23.86
N GLY A 288 -13.05 -17.14 22.73
CA GLY A 288 -13.42 -15.74 22.54
C GLY A 288 -12.23 -14.86 22.13
N PHE A 289 -12.56 -13.74 21.48
CA PHE A 289 -11.60 -12.71 21.09
C PHE A 289 -11.31 -11.80 22.29
N GLU A 290 -10.69 -12.36 23.34
CA GLU A 290 -10.27 -11.56 24.49
C GLU A 290 -8.93 -10.88 24.18
N TRP A 291 -8.86 -9.60 24.51
CA TRP A 291 -7.61 -8.83 24.41
C TRP A 291 -6.52 -9.49 25.26
N ARG A 292 -5.61 -10.22 24.63
CA ARG A 292 -4.39 -10.67 25.29
C ARG A 292 -3.44 -9.48 25.37
N LYS A 293 -3.08 -9.06 26.60
CA LYS A 293 -2.02 -8.08 26.80
C LYS A 293 -0.78 -8.57 26.06
N ARG A 294 -0.32 -7.74 25.08
CA ARG A 294 0.96 -7.90 24.41
C ARG A 294 2.03 -8.34 25.43
N ALA A 295 2.63 -9.48 25.24
CA ALA A 295 3.96 -9.71 25.76
C ALA A 295 4.80 -8.63 25.07
N ALA A 296 5.31 -7.67 25.86
CA ALA A 296 6.11 -6.58 25.35
C ALA A 296 7.14 -7.18 24.40
N GLY A 297 7.07 -6.82 23.11
CA GLY A 297 7.99 -7.29 22.09
C GLY A 297 9.40 -7.11 22.65
N GLY A 298 10.21 -8.18 22.60
CA GLY A 298 11.57 -8.12 23.07
C GLY A 298 12.27 -6.93 22.41
N GLU A 299 13.12 -6.23 23.15
CA GLU A 299 13.94 -5.14 22.59
C GLU A 299 14.58 -5.64 21.31
N ALA A 300 14.43 -4.87 20.22
CA ALA A 300 15.04 -5.18 18.95
C ALA A 300 16.55 -5.41 19.18
N TRP A 301 17.00 -6.64 19.00
CA TRP A 301 18.39 -7.02 19.23
C TRP A 301 19.21 -6.67 17.99
N GLY A 302 20.07 -5.69 18.12
CA GLY A 302 20.97 -5.24 17.06
C GLY A 302 20.70 -3.80 16.61
N PRO A 303 21.60 -3.23 15.80
CA PRO A 303 21.43 -1.90 15.26
C PRO A 303 20.25 -1.87 14.28
N PRO A 304 19.42 -0.81 14.30
CA PRO A 304 18.25 -0.73 13.44
C PRO A 304 18.63 -0.75 11.97
N VAL A 305 17.98 -1.60 11.18
CA VAL A 305 18.20 -1.70 9.73
C VAL A 305 17.61 -0.54 8.94
N ALA A 306 16.76 0.27 9.58
CA ALA A 306 16.17 1.48 9.02
C ALA A 306 16.54 2.71 9.87
N ALA A 307 16.94 3.79 9.21
CA ALA A 307 17.29 5.06 9.85
C ALA A 307 16.41 6.19 9.35
N ARG A 308 15.88 6.97 10.29
CA ARG A 308 15.12 8.20 10.04
C ARG A 308 15.95 9.40 10.49
N ILE A 309 16.52 10.10 9.52
CA ILE A 309 17.38 11.26 9.74
C ILE A 309 16.55 12.53 9.68
N GLY A 310 16.57 13.28 10.76
CA GLY A 310 15.84 14.54 10.88
C GLY A 310 15.56 14.85 12.34
N GLY A 311 16.09 15.96 12.84
CA GLY A 311 15.97 16.36 14.24
C GLY A 311 17.13 15.90 15.11
N MET A 312 16.98 14.82 15.90
CA MET A 312 18.00 14.39 16.87
C MET A 312 18.94 13.27 16.39
N VAL A 313 18.64 12.61 15.28
CA VAL A 313 19.44 11.52 14.72
C VAL A 313 20.21 12.03 13.53
N ASP A 314 21.55 11.93 13.58
CA ASP A 314 22.43 12.22 12.46
C ASP A 314 22.78 10.93 11.68
N LEU A 315 23.20 11.10 10.42
CA LEU A 315 23.50 9.98 9.54
C LEU A 315 24.76 9.24 9.95
N GLU A 316 25.73 9.91 10.55
CA GLU A 316 26.99 9.30 10.99
C GLU A 316 26.75 8.28 12.11
N SER A 317 25.91 8.63 13.10
CA SER A 317 25.55 7.74 14.19
C SER A 317 24.67 6.56 13.74
N ALA A 318 23.90 6.72 12.66
CA ALA A 318 23.06 5.67 12.10
C ALA A 318 23.81 4.73 11.15
N ALA A 319 25.01 5.10 10.68
CA ALA A 319 25.76 4.34 9.69
C ALA A 319 26.36 3.06 10.29
N HIS A 320 25.93 1.90 9.78
CA HIS A 320 26.49 0.60 10.15
C HIS A 320 26.25 -0.45 9.04
N PRO A 321 27.00 -1.57 9.00
CA PRO A 321 26.93 -2.53 7.88
C PRO A 321 25.58 -3.21 7.65
N ALA A 322 24.70 -3.25 8.65
CA ALA A 322 23.37 -3.84 8.52
C ALA A 322 22.30 -2.83 8.05
N LEU A 323 22.63 -1.54 7.92
CA LEU A 323 21.69 -0.51 7.48
C LEU A 323 21.21 -0.79 6.05
N GLU A 324 19.89 -0.78 5.84
CA GLU A 324 19.24 -1.07 4.56
C GLU A 324 18.41 0.10 4.02
N VAL A 325 17.76 0.83 4.93
CA VAL A 325 16.81 1.89 4.56
C VAL A 325 17.20 3.20 5.23
N VAL A 326 17.31 4.26 4.45
CA VAL A 326 17.59 5.61 4.94
C VAL A 326 16.52 6.56 4.47
N ARG A 327 15.95 7.30 5.41
CA ARG A 327 14.97 8.35 5.17
C ARG A 327 15.45 9.66 5.77
N ILE A 328 15.54 10.70 4.94
CA ILE A 328 16.02 12.02 5.34
C ILE A 328 14.89 13.03 5.23
N PHE A 329 14.47 13.57 6.36
CA PHE A 329 13.40 14.55 6.46
C PHE A 329 13.97 15.95 6.67
N GLY A 330 13.55 16.92 5.83
CA GLY A 330 13.86 18.33 6.03
C GLY A 330 12.76 19.00 6.86
N ARG A 331 13.14 19.65 7.95
CA ARG A 331 12.33 20.72 8.55
C ARG A 331 13.02 22.06 8.26
N GLY A 332 12.24 23.13 8.07
CA GLY A 332 12.81 24.44 7.74
C GLY A 332 13.97 24.83 8.67
N GLY A 333 15.14 25.09 8.08
CA GLY A 333 16.36 25.44 8.81
C GLY A 333 17.31 24.29 9.17
N THR A 334 16.97 23.02 8.85
CA THR A 334 17.93 21.91 9.01
C THR A 334 18.99 21.98 7.90
N PRO A 335 20.30 21.92 8.23
CA PRO A 335 21.34 21.91 7.20
C PRO A 335 21.25 20.65 6.35
N PRO A 336 21.60 20.73 5.05
CA PRO A 336 21.67 19.55 4.19
C PRO A 336 22.65 18.50 4.72
N VAL A 337 22.32 17.22 4.48
CA VAL A 337 23.04 16.04 4.98
C VAL A 337 23.94 15.48 3.89
N SER A 338 25.23 15.20 4.21
CA SER A 338 26.13 14.43 3.34
C SER A 338 25.83 12.95 3.50
N LEU A 339 25.79 12.20 2.38
CA LEU A 339 25.64 10.75 2.35
C LEU A 339 26.94 9.99 2.55
N ALA A 340 28.09 10.69 2.65
CA ALA A 340 29.42 10.07 2.78
C ALA A 340 29.50 8.96 3.84
N PRO A 341 28.85 9.05 5.03
CA PRO A 341 28.88 7.98 6.03
C PRO A 341 28.27 6.66 5.57
N ILE A 342 27.36 6.68 4.59
CA ILE A 342 26.64 5.48 4.10
C ILE A 342 27.01 5.06 2.68
N VAL A 343 27.78 5.89 1.97
CA VAL A 343 28.34 5.51 0.66
C VAL A 343 29.22 4.28 0.81
N GLY A 344 28.95 3.22 0.03
CA GLY A 344 29.66 1.96 0.08
C GLY A 344 29.20 0.98 1.18
N LEU A 345 28.23 1.31 2.00
CA LEU A 345 27.60 0.32 2.88
C LEU A 345 26.90 -0.76 2.04
N PRO A 346 27.17 -2.06 2.32
CA PRO A 346 26.84 -3.14 1.37
C PRO A 346 25.34 -3.45 1.29
N ARG A 347 24.55 -3.02 2.28
CA ARG A 347 23.15 -3.38 2.40
C ARG A 347 22.18 -2.22 2.17
N VAL A 348 22.68 -0.99 2.04
CA VAL A 348 21.79 0.16 1.77
C VAL A 348 21.16 0.02 0.38
N ARG A 349 19.87 -0.23 0.35
CA ARG A 349 19.08 -0.49 -0.85
C ARG A 349 17.97 0.55 -1.09
N THR A 350 17.60 1.31 -0.06
CA THR A 350 16.53 2.31 -0.12
C THR A 350 17.00 3.64 0.42
N LEU A 351 16.88 4.69 -0.38
CA LEU A 351 17.09 6.06 0.03
C LEU A 351 15.88 6.92 -0.32
N VAL A 352 15.31 7.55 0.69
CA VAL A 352 14.27 8.57 0.55
C VAL A 352 14.80 9.86 1.16
N ALA A 353 14.87 10.93 0.38
CA ALA A 353 15.31 12.23 0.88
C ALA A 353 14.38 13.33 0.40
N HIS A 354 13.83 14.10 1.34
CA HIS A 354 12.99 15.23 1.01
C HIS A 354 13.76 16.27 0.18
N PRO A 355 13.09 17.02 -0.72
CA PRO A 355 13.76 18.00 -1.58
C PRO A 355 14.63 18.98 -0.79
N GLY A 356 15.87 19.23 -1.24
CA GLY A 356 16.82 20.15 -0.63
C GLY A 356 17.46 19.67 0.68
N THR A 357 17.36 18.36 1.02
CA THR A 357 17.98 17.82 2.23
C THR A 357 19.34 17.18 2.01
N LEU A 358 19.77 17.01 0.76
CA LEU A 358 21.08 16.46 0.43
C LEU A 358 22.10 17.58 0.22
N ALA A 359 23.29 17.44 0.82
CA ALA A 359 24.39 18.37 0.64
C ALA A 359 25.02 18.25 -0.76
N ASP A 360 25.20 17.03 -1.22
CA ASP A 360 25.66 16.70 -2.57
C ASP A 360 24.93 15.48 -3.11
N PRO A 361 23.95 15.66 -4.02
CA PRO A 361 23.24 14.55 -4.64
C PRO A 361 24.16 13.58 -5.42
N LEU A 362 25.33 14.01 -5.88
CA LEU A 362 26.25 13.14 -6.62
C LEU A 362 26.87 12.02 -5.76
N GLU A 363 26.85 12.14 -4.44
CA GLU A 363 27.25 11.06 -3.53
C GLU A 363 26.43 9.78 -3.75
N ILE A 364 25.17 9.91 -4.24
CA ILE A 364 24.28 8.78 -4.58
C ILE A 364 24.92 7.85 -5.62
N ALA A 365 25.73 8.36 -6.54
CA ALA A 365 26.38 7.56 -7.56
C ALA A 365 27.30 6.47 -6.98
N GLY A 366 27.82 6.67 -5.76
CA GLY A 366 28.63 5.70 -5.04
C GLY A 366 27.83 4.59 -4.34
N MET A 367 26.50 4.66 -4.33
CA MET A 367 25.62 3.71 -3.65
C MET A 367 25.15 2.61 -4.60
N SER A 368 26.03 1.66 -4.92
CA SER A 368 25.78 0.64 -5.94
C SER A 368 24.70 -0.38 -5.60
N GLY A 369 24.31 -0.46 -4.32
CA GLY A 369 23.26 -1.38 -3.83
C GLY A 369 21.84 -0.80 -3.86
N LEU A 370 21.65 0.45 -4.33
CA LEU A 370 20.33 1.06 -4.35
C LEU A 370 19.37 0.36 -5.31
N GLU A 371 18.22 -0.03 -4.76
CA GLU A 371 17.07 -0.59 -5.46
C GLU A 371 15.93 0.43 -5.60
N TYR A 372 15.79 1.30 -4.59
CA TYR A 372 14.77 2.36 -4.57
C TYR A 372 15.38 3.71 -4.21
N LEU A 373 15.01 4.73 -4.99
CA LEU A 373 15.46 6.11 -4.78
C LEU A 373 14.29 7.08 -4.93
N ALA A 374 14.02 7.85 -3.85
CA ALA A 374 13.04 8.93 -3.85
C ALA A 374 13.71 10.23 -3.41
N ILE A 375 13.86 11.17 -4.32
CA ILE A 375 14.51 12.48 -4.08
C ILE A 375 13.78 13.59 -4.83
N GLY A 376 14.10 14.83 -4.51
CA GLY A 376 13.48 15.99 -5.15
C GLY A 376 13.82 16.14 -6.62
N LEU A 377 13.04 16.99 -7.31
CA LEU A 377 13.19 17.28 -8.72
C LEU A 377 14.58 17.84 -9.05
N ASP A 378 15.09 18.76 -8.23
CA ASP A 378 16.41 19.38 -8.44
C ASP A 378 17.54 18.37 -8.27
N GLU A 379 17.45 17.49 -7.26
CA GLU A 379 18.43 16.42 -7.03
C GLU A 379 18.45 15.41 -8.19
N TRP A 380 17.27 15.05 -8.72
CA TRP A 380 17.18 14.21 -9.91
C TRP A 380 17.82 14.87 -11.13
N ARG A 381 17.61 16.18 -11.33
CA ARG A 381 18.26 16.91 -12.43
C ARG A 381 19.77 16.85 -12.33
N ILE A 382 20.33 17.07 -11.13
CA ILE A 382 21.78 16.97 -10.92
C ILE A 382 22.30 15.57 -11.29
N LEU A 383 21.61 14.50 -10.91
CA LEU A 383 22.02 13.14 -11.26
C LEU A 383 21.90 12.84 -12.76
N LEU A 384 20.83 13.31 -13.41
CA LEU A 384 20.61 13.13 -14.85
C LEU A 384 21.65 13.87 -15.67
N ASP A 385 21.91 15.14 -15.37
CA ASP A 385 22.87 15.99 -16.08
C ASP A 385 24.31 15.46 -15.97
N ALA A 386 24.64 14.89 -14.80
CA ALA A 386 25.93 14.24 -14.56
C ALA A 386 26.03 12.80 -15.13
N GLY A 387 24.93 12.22 -15.63
CA GLY A 387 24.88 10.80 -16.02
C GLY A 387 25.14 9.86 -14.85
N ALA A 388 24.83 10.30 -13.62
CA ALA A 388 25.18 9.65 -12.35
C ALA A 388 24.03 8.85 -11.72
N VAL A 389 22.92 8.65 -12.46
CA VAL A 389 21.77 7.88 -11.95
C VAL A 389 22.17 6.41 -11.76
N PRO A 390 21.99 5.83 -10.55
CA PRO A 390 22.34 4.43 -10.29
C PRO A 390 21.57 3.47 -11.18
N ARG A 391 22.25 2.60 -11.92
CA ARG A 391 21.64 1.68 -12.88
C ARG A 391 20.99 0.45 -12.24
N GLY A 392 21.24 0.20 -10.97
CA GLY A 392 20.64 -0.89 -10.18
C GLY A 392 19.24 -0.62 -9.69
N LEU A 393 18.69 0.59 -9.89
CA LEU A 393 17.37 0.94 -9.41
C LEU A 393 16.27 0.06 -10.04
N LEU A 394 15.42 -0.47 -9.18
CA LEU A 394 14.21 -1.20 -9.55
C LEU A 394 13.01 -0.25 -9.62
N ALA A 395 13.02 0.79 -8.78
CA ALA A 395 12.00 1.82 -8.78
C ALA A 395 12.54 3.19 -8.33
N ALA A 396 11.80 4.23 -8.68
CA ALA A 396 12.13 5.61 -8.34
C ALA A 396 10.86 6.41 -8.02
N ASN A 397 11.02 7.49 -7.25
CA ASN A 397 9.97 8.47 -7.04
C ASN A 397 10.54 9.88 -7.12
N VAL A 398 9.73 10.83 -7.61
CA VAL A 398 10.06 12.26 -7.59
C VAL A 398 9.36 12.88 -6.40
N GLU A 399 10.12 13.14 -5.33
CA GLU A 399 9.61 13.83 -4.15
C GLU A 399 9.26 15.29 -4.49
N VAL A 400 8.06 15.72 -4.12
CA VAL A 400 7.55 17.06 -4.42
C VAL A 400 7.12 17.77 -3.14
N ARG A 401 7.29 19.11 -3.11
CA ARG A 401 6.81 19.97 -2.01
C ARG A 401 5.40 20.51 -2.22
N GLY A 402 4.79 20.20 -3.37
CA GLY A 402 3.43 20.58 -3.73
C GLY A 402 3.31 21.96 -4.39
N HIS A 403 4.43 22.62 -4.72
CA HIS A 403 4.48 23.86 -5.51
C HIS A 403 5.09 23.66 -6.90
N GLU A 404 5.66 22.47 -7.14
CA GLU A 404 6.21 22.08 -8.44
C GLU A 404 5.07 21.92 -9.45
N HIS A 405 5.36 22.28 -10.69
CA HIS A 405 4.37 22.16 -11.75
C HIS A 405 4.29 20.70 -12.25
N PRO A 406 3.10 20.07 -12.36
CA PRO A 406 2.98 18.67 -12.77
C PRO A 406 3.66 18.32 -14.09
N VAL A 407 3.71 19.26 -15.04
CA VAL A 407 4.40 19.07 -16.33
C VAL A 407 5.89 18.79 -16.10
N GLU A 408 6.57 19.59 -15.29
CA GLU A 408 8.00 19.44 -15.01
C GLU A 408 8.30 18.10 -14.30
N VAL A 409 7.43 17.71 -13.38
CA VAL A 409 7.55 16.42 -12.67
C VAL A 409 7.37 15.25 -13.63
N VAL A 410 6.36 15.32 -14.51
CA VAL A 410 6.10 14.25 -15.51
C VAL A 410 7.19 14.20 -16.58
N GLU A 411 7.70 15.33 -17.02
CA GLU A 411 8.83 15.37 -17.97
C GLU A 411 10.06 14.67 -17.39
N LEU A 412 10.41 14.98 -16.15
CA LEU A 412 11.51 14.30 -15.44
C LEU A 412 11.21 12.81 -15.24
N ALA A 413 9.99 12.45 -14.81
CA ALA A 413 9.59 11.05 -14.68
C ALA A 413 9.74 10.28 -16.02
N ASN A 414 9.38 10.91 -17.13
CA ASN A 414 9.54 10.34 -18.47
C ASN A 414 11.00 10.20 -18.88
N GLU A 415 11.88 11.13 -18.52
CA GLU A 415 13.32 10.97 -18.72
C GLU A 415 13.86 9.74 -17.96
N LEU A 416 13.44 9.57 -16.69
CA LEU A 416 13.81 8.39 -15.91
C LEU A 416 13.27 7.11 -16.54
N LEU A 417 11.98 7.05 -16.89
CA LEU A 417 11.39 5.89 -17.57
C LEU A 417 12.12 5.54 -18.88
N ALA A 418 12.49 6.55 -19.67
CA ALA A 418 13.23 6.37 -20.91
C ALA A 418 14.61 5.74 -20.71
N LEU A 419 15.32 6.05 -19.62
CA LEU A 419 16.62 5.45 -19.30
C LEU A 419 16.57 3.93 -19.13
N TRP A 420 15.41 3.39 -18.79
CA TRP A 420 15.14 1.94 -18.63
C TRP A 420 14.29 1.37 -19.78
N GLY A 421 14.00 2.16 -20.82
CA GLY A 421 13.16 1.72 -21.94
C GLY A 421 11.72 1.41 -21.52
N ARG A 422 11.21 2.06 -20.47
CA ARG A 422 9.86 1.85 -19.95
C ARG A 422 8.83 2.68 -20.72
N PRO A 423 7.55 2.23 -20.76
CA PRO A 423 6.45 3.05 -21.30
C PRO A 423 6.37 4.39 -20.58
N LEU A 424 6.24 5.46 -21.36
CA LEU A 424 6.16 6.82 -20.84
C LEU A 424 4.75 7.18 -20.39
N ILE A 425 4.65 8.15 -19.51
CA ILE A 425 3.40 8.83 -19.16
C ILE A 425 2.98 9.67 -20.36
N THR A 426 1.77 9.46 -20.87
CA THR A 426 1.26 10.23 -22.00
C THR A 426 0.74 11.59 -21.53
N HIS A 427 1.26 12.66 -22.11
CA HIS A 427 0.83 14.02 -21.83
C HIS A 427 -0.02 14.57 -22.98
N THR A 428 -1.24 15.01 -22.68
CA THR A 428 -2.16 15.61 -23.64
C THR A 428 -2.60 16.99 -23.14
N VAL A 429 -2.52 18.00 -24.00
CA VAL A 429 -3.03 19.34 -23.70
C VAL A 429 -4.40 19.54 -24.34
N VAL A 430 -5.38 19.83 -23.51
CA VAL A 430 -6.76 20.12 -23.92
C VAL A 430 -7.03 21.60 -23.74
N ARG A 431 -7.56 22.24 -24.77
CA ARG A 431 -7.89 23.69 -24.74
C ARG A 431 -9.37 23.91 -24.95
N GLY A 432 -9.95 24.85 -24.15
CA GLY A 432 -11.34 25.28 -24.20
C GLY A 432 -11.59 26.50 -25.06
#